data_4113f92c9dacdba272d4ce2a11adbbf3
#
_entry.id   4113f92c9dacdba272d4ce2a11adbbf3
#
_cell.length_a   1.000
_cell.length_b   1.000
_cell.length_c   1.000
_cell.angle_alpha   90.00
_cell.angle_beta   90.00
_cell.angle_gamma   90.00
#
_symmetry.space_group_name_H-M   'P 1'
#
loop_
_entity.id
_entity.type
_entity.pdbx_description
1 polymer ?
#
loop_
_entity_poly.entity_id
_entity_poly.type
_entity_poly.pdbx_seq_one_letter_code
_entity_poly.pdbx_strand_id
1 'polypeptide(L)'
;MRSNLIAVGLSAIALSACVQTKQYADVEFAPPSGDYKLLVMRPDVTVGSVTTGGMVEPRADWTETARANLLAALKAQQAGRGGNVLILEKRDGLPGVDAETVAELERLHYAVGSSIALHKYSGAYLPTKRGKGLDWTLGADAVALGRRSGMDYALFLYAEDSFASTGRVALQVLGIAGCAVGFCAPNIGGGGQFAYASLVDLRTGEVVWFNVL
;
A
#
# COMPACT_ATOMS: atom_id res chain seq x y z
N MET A 1 -44.38 39.05 24.03
CA MET A 1 -42.95 38.67 24.12
C MET A 1 -42.79 37.37 23.40
N ARG A 2 -42.23 37.41 22.18
CA ARG A 2 -42.05 36.23 21.31
C ARG A 2 -40.57 35.79 21.43
N SER A 3 -40.32 34.64 22.04
CA SER A 3 -39.01 34.00 22.09
C SER A 3 -38.71 33.40 20.73
N ASN A 4 -37.74 33.92 20.01
CA ASN A 4 -37.18 33.35 18.81
C ASN A 4 -36.17 32.26 19.25
N LEU A 5 -36.57 31.01 19.15
CA LEU A 5 -35.66 29.86 19.20
C LEU A 5 -34.97 29.78 17.84
N ILE A 6 -33.72 30.23 17.81
CA ILE A 6 -32.81 30.01 16.67
C ILE A 6 -32.37 28.53 16.77
N ALA A 7 -33.00 27.68 15.97
CA ALA A 7 -32.52 26.33 15.74
C ALA A 7 -31.26 26.42 14.89
N VAL A 8 -30.09 26.30 15.55
CA VAL A 8 -28.82 26.11 14.85
C VAL A 8 -28.81 24.64 14.36
N GLY A 9 -29.23 24.49 13.11
CA GLY A 9 -29.07 23.22 12.40
C GLY A 9 -27.57 22.95 12.22
N LEU A 10 -27.02 22.07 13.03
CA LEU A 10 -25.69 21.51 12.82
C LEU A 10 -25.75 20.58 11.59
N SER A 11 -25.51 21.17 10.40
CA SER A 11 -25.25 20.39 9.20
C SER A 11 -23.93 19.69 9.41
N ALA A 12 -24.00 18.44 9.88
CA ALA A 12 -22.90 17.49 9.79
C ALA A 12 -22.64 17.25 8.30
N ILE A 13 -21.77 18.04 7.69
CA ILE A 13 -21.18 17.73 6.39
C ILE A 13 -20.32 16.51 6.63
N ALA A 14 -20.87 15.34 6.32
CA ALA A 14 -20.09 14.13 6.17
C ALA A 14 -19.12 14.39 5.01
N LEU A 15 -17.91 14.83 5.36
CA LEU A 15 -16.76 14.80 4.47
C LEU A 15 -16.44 13.32 4.24
N SER A 16 -17.18 12.69 3.32
CA SER A 16 -16.72 11.49 2.67
C SER A 16 -15.49 11.92 1.88
N ALA A 17 -14.32 11.75 2.50
CA ALA A 17 -13.06 11.80 1.80
C ALA A 17 -13.07 10.63 0.81
N CYS A 18 -13.61 10.88 -0.38
CA CYS A 18 -13.43 10.01 -1.53
C CYS A 18 -11.93 10.09 -1.87
N VAL A 19 -11.15 9.19 -1.32
CA VAL A 19 -9.80 8.94 -1.81
C VAL A 19 -9.98 8.46 -3.25
N GLN A 20 -9.71 9.33 -4.20
CA GLN A 20 -9.71 8.96 -5.62
C GLN A 20 -8.45 8.15 -5.87
N THR A 21 -8.57 6.84 -5.80
CA THR A 21 -7.50 5.93 -6.19
C THR A 21 -7.47 5.82 -7.71
N LYS A 22 -6.31 6.07 -8.31
CA LYS A 22 -6.11 5.81 -9.74
C LYS A 22 -5.68 4.36 -9.92
N GLN A 23 -6.53 3.56 -10.52
CA GLN A 23 -6.24 2.17 -10.83
C GLN A 23 -5.72 2.05 -12.26
N TYR A 24 -4.77 1.18 -12.47
CA TYR A 24 -4.29 0.77 -13.78
C TYR A 24 -4.46 -0.73 -13.93
N ALA A 25 -5.04 -1.15 -15.03
CA ALA A 25 -5.12 -2.55 -15.43
C ALA A 25 -4.55 -2.70 -16.84
N ASP A 26 -4.11 -3.89 -17.17
CA ASP A 26 -3.85 -4.22 -18.56
C ASP A 26 -5.16 -4.11 -19.34
N VAL A 27 -5.10 -3.54 -20.54
CA VAL A 27 -6.30 -3.34 -21.38
C VAL A 27 -6.94 -4.67 -21.77
N GLU A 28 -6.14 -5.74 -21.82
CA GLU A 28 -6.59 -7.10 -22.15
C GLU A 28 -6.98 -7.92 -20.92
N PHE A 29 -6.68 -7.42 -19.72
CA PHE A 29 -7.02 -8.15 -18.49
C PHE A 29 -8.52 -8.08 -18.22
N ALA A 30 -9.19 -9.20 -18.40
CA ALA A 30 -10.52 -9.44 -17.87
C ALA A 30 -10.40 -10.27 -16.57
N PRO A 31 -11.05 -9.83 -15.46
CA PRO A 31 -11.09 -10.66 -14.26
C PRO A 31 -11.59 -12.06 -14.63
N PRO A 32 -10.91 -13.12 -14.18
CA PRO A 32 -11.33 -14.47 -14.52
C PRO A 32 -12.77 -14.70 -14.05
N SER A 33 -13.60 -15.16 -14.99
CA SER A 33 -14.95 -15.66 -14.68
C SER A 33 -14.82 -17.14 -14.38
N GLY A 34 -14.92 -17.54 -13.12
CA GLY A 34 -14.87 -18.95 -12.74
C GLY A 34 -13.90 -19.23 -11.58
N ASP A 35 -13.52 -20.49 -11.45
CA ASP A 35 -12.64 -20.97 -10.38
C ASP A 35 -11.18 -20.58 -10.67
N TYR A 36 -10.73 -19.48 -10.14
CA TYR A 36 -9.31 -19.12 -10.09
C TYR A 36 -8.75 -19.28 -8.68
N LYS A 37 -7.45 -19.53 -8.58
CA LYS A 37 -6.72 -19.66 -7.32
C LYS A 37 -5.87 -18.42 -7.08
N LEU A 38 -6.19 -17.71 -6.01
CA LEU A 38 -5.50 -16.47 -5.63
C LEU A 38 -4.61 -16.71 -4.40
N LEU A 39 -3.33 -16.41 -4.55
CA LEU A 39 -2.40 -16.30 -3.44
C LEU A 39 -2.35 -14.84 -3.00
N VAL A 40 -2.75 -14.55 -1.79
CA VAL A 40 -2.49 -13.24 -1.17
C VAL A 40 -1.14 -13.35 -0.47
N MET A 41 -0.15 -12.66 -1.00
CA MET A 41 1.19 -12.64 -0.43
C MET A 41 1.18 -11.96 0.94
N ARG A 42 2.13 -12.34 1.79
CA ARG A 42 2.31 -11.67 3.06
C ARG A 42 2.51 -10.17 2.83
N PRO A 43 1.72 -9.29 3.49
CA PRO A 43 1.87 -7.84 3.29
C PRO A 43 3.27 -7.36 3.70
N ASP A 44 3.93 -6.68 2.79
CA ASP A 44 5.20 -5.99 3.05
C ASP A 44 4.91 -4.61 3.65
N VAL A 45 4.99 -4.54 4.97
CA VAL A 45 4.63 -3.34 5.74
C VAL A 45 5.84 -2.87 6.51
N THR A 46 6.09 -1.58 6.47
CA THR A 46 7.06 -0.88 7.30
C THR A 46 6.42 0.33 7.95
N VAL A 47 6.50 0.42 9.27
CA VAL A 47 6.04 1.59 10.03
C VAL A 47 7.21 2.17 10.80
N GLY A 48 7.37 3.48 10.75
CA GLY A 48 8.48 4.18 11.37
C GLY A 48 8.11 5.44 12.13
N SER A 49 9.05 5.93 12.91
CA SER A 49 8.98 7.22 13.59
C SER A 49 9.92 8.21 12.92
N VAL A 50 9.40 9.37 12.53
CA VAL A 50 10.22 10.46 11.99
C VAL A 50 10.88 11.19 13.15
N THR A 51 12.21 11.11 13.22
CA THR A 51 12.99 11.77 14.26
C THR A 51 12.96 13.29 14.13
N THR A 52 13.43 14.00 15.15
CA THR A 52 13.59 15.45 15.13
C THR A 52 14.43 15.92 13.93
N GLY A 53 15.45 15.14 13.53
CA GLY A 53 16.31 15.41 12.37
C GLY A 53 15.69 15.05 11.01
N GLY A 54 14.49 14.46 10.98
CA GLY A 54 13.79 14.10 9.74
C GLY A 54 14.10 12.70 9.21
N MET A 55 14.89 11.91 9.92
CA MET A 55 15.16 10.51 9.55
C MET A 55 14.01 9.61 10.02
N VAL A 56 13.63 8.63 9.20
CA VAL A 56 12.66 7.62 9.59
C VAL A 56 13.39 6.48 10.29
N GLU A 57 13.02 6.24 11.55
CA GLU A 57 13.48 5.08 12.32
C GLU A 57 12.41 3.99 12.27
N PRO A 58 12.68 2.82 11.67
CA PRO A 58 11.73 1.72 11.62
C PRO A 58 11.35 1.25 13.04
N ARG A 59 10.06 1.01 13.26
CA ARG A 59 9.50 0.53 14.51
C ARG A 59 8.94 -0.88 14.32
N ALA A 60 9.65 -1.87 14.82
CA ALA A 60 9.28 -3.27 14.65
C ALA A 60 7.91 -3.59 15.28
N ASP A 61 7.64 -3.07 16.47
CA ASP A 61 6.37 -3.22 17.20
C ASP A 61 5.17 -2.66 16.41
N TRP A 62 5.33 -1.46 15.82
CA TRP A 62 4.28 -0.83 15.01
C TRP A 62 4.10 -1.57 13.68
N THR A 63 5.18 -1.97 13.06
CA THR A 63 5.19 -2.74 11.80
C THR A 63 4.45 -4.07 11.95
N GLU A 64 4.73 -4.83 13.01
CA GLU A 64 4.03 -6.10 13.26
C GLU A 64 2.54 -5.89 13.57
N THR A 65 2.20 -4.86 14.34
CA THR A 65 0.81 -4.49 14.62
C THR A 65 0.06 -4.12 13.35
N ALA A 66 0.65 -3.27 12.51
CA ALA A 66 0.04 -2.86 11.23
C ALA A 66 -0.16 -4.05 10.29
N ARG A 67 0.85 -4.94 10.20
CA ARG A 67 0.75 -6.17 9.40
C ARG A 67 -0.34 -7.10 9.91
N ALA A 68 -0.44 -7.31 11.23
CA ALA A 68 -1.46 -8.15 11.83
C ALA A 68 -2.88 -7.59 11.56
N ASN A 69 -3.07 -6.28 11.67
CA ASN A 69 -4.33 -5.62 11.38
C ASN A 69 -4.73 -5.76 9.90
N LEU A 70 -3.76 -5.61 8.98
CA LEU A 70 -4.00 -5.78 7.55
C LEU A 70 -4.37 -7.22 7.20
N LEU A 71 -3.66 -8.20 7.77
CA LEU A 71 -3.99 -9.62 7.60
C LEU A 71 -5.38 -9.95 8.15
N ALA A 72 -5.75 -9.40 9.31
CA ALA A 72 -7.09 -9.58 9.88
C ALA A 72 -8.18 -9.00 8.98
N ALA A 73 -7.96 -7.81 8.42
CA ALA A 73 -8.88 -7.18 7.48
C ALA A 73 -9.04 -8.00 6.18
N LEU A 74 -7.93 -8.51 5.62
CA LEU A 74 -7.95 -9.37 4.43
C LEU A 74 -8.74 -10.66 4.68
N LYS A 75 -8.52 -11.32 5.83
CA LYS A 75 -9.26 -12.51 6.23
C LYS A 75 -10.75 -12.23 6.41
N ALA A 76 -11.09 -11.13 7.07
CA ALA A 76 -12.49 -10.73 7.27
C ALA A 76 -13.21 -10.45 5.95
N GLN A 77 -12.53 -9.80 5.00
CA GLN A 77 -13.09 -9.58 3.66
C GLN A 77 -13.26 -10.87 2.87
N GLN A 78 -12.35 -11.83 3.06
CA GLN A 78 -12.42 -13.11 2.37
C GLN A 78 -13.52 -14.03 2.92
N ALA A 79 -13.83 -13.98 4.21
CA ALA A 79 -14.75 -14.89 4.89
C ALA A 79 -16.19 -14.90 4.30
N GLY A 80 -16.57 -13.88 3.54
CA GLY A 80 -17.90 -13.77 2.91
C GLY A 80 -17.94 -14.01 1.41
N ARG A 81 -16.80 -14.27 0.75
CA ARG A 81 -16.75 -14.21 -0.73
C ARG A 81 -16.63 -15.54 -1.44
N GLY A 82 -16.33 -16.63 -0.76
CA GLY A 82 -16.04 -17.91 -1.41
C GLY A 82 -14.82 -17.78 -2.36
N GLY A 83 -14.36 -18.90 -2.89
CA GLY A 83 -13.25 -18.92 -3.85
C GLY A 83 -11.98 -19.55 -3.26
N ASN A 84 -11.07 -19.93 -4.14
CA ASN A 84 -9.80 -20.58 -3.80
C ASN A 84 -8.75 -19.50 -3.45
N VAL A 85 -8.84 -18.89 -2.25
CA VAL A 85 -7.90 -17.88 -1.79
C VAL A 85 -7.05 -18.42 -0.65
N LEU A 86 -5.74 -18.39 -0.84
CA LEU A 86 -4.76 -18.68 0.19
C LEU A 86 -4.08 -17.39 0.65
N ILE A 87 -4.12 -17.09 1.94
CA ILE A 87 -3.43 -15.94 2.52
C ILE A 87 -2.13 -16.41 3.17
N LEU A 88 -1.00 -15.93 2.68
CA LEU A 88 0.32 -16.22 3.20
C LEU A 88 0.63 -15.31 4.40
N GLU A 89 0.62 -15.86 5.60
CA GLU A 89 0.89 -15.10 6.82
C GLU A 89 2.37 -15.01 7.14
N LYS A 90 3.12 -16.04 6.77
CA LYS A 90 4.57 -16.16 6.98
C LYS A 90 5.25 -16.60 5.70
N ARG A 91 6.51 -16.20 5.52
CA ARG A 91 7.28 -16.56 4.31
C ARG A 91 7.48 -18.05 4.12
N ASP A 92 7.54 -18.82 5.20
CA ASP A 92 7.68 -20.28 5.21
C ASP A 92 6.33 -21.04 5.17
N GLY A 93 5.22 -20.31 5.01
CA GLY A 93 3.88 -20.88 5.05
C GLY A 93 3.39 -21.50 3.75
N LEU A 94 4.17 -21.49 2.66
CA LEU A 94 3.76 -22.00 1.36
C LEU A 94 4.48 -23.31 1.05
N PRO A 95 3.77 -24.47 1.03
CA PRO A 95 4.39 -25.75 0.74
C PRO A 95 5.14 -25.75 -0.60
N GLY A 96 6.36 -26.29 -0.61
CA GLY A 96 7.19 -26.36 -1.82
C GLY A 96 7.87 -25.07 -2.26
N VAL A 97 7.70 -23.99 -1.49
CA VAL A 97 8.38 -22.70 -1.72
C VAL A 97 9.12 -22.33 -0.44
N ASP A 98 10.42 -22.08 -0.56
CA ASP A 98 11.23 -21.66 0.57
C ASP A 98 11.02 -20.18 0.90
N ALA A 99 11.30 -19.81 2.16
CA ALA A 99 11.09 -18.45 2.66
C ALA A 99 11.97 -17.41 1.96
N GLU A 100 13.14 -17.81 1.45
CA GLU A 100 14.04 -16.91 0.71
C GLU A 100 13.45 -16.56 -0.65
N THR A 101 12.91 -17.51 -1.38
CA THR A 101 12.19 -17.28 -2.66
C THR A 101 11.05 -16.28 -2.45
N VAL A 102 10.28 -16.41 -1.35
CA VAL A 102 9.20 -15.46 -1.04
C VAL A 102 9.78 -14.07 -0.75
N ALA A 103 10.86 -13.98 0.03
CA ALA A 103 11.50 -12.72 0.35
C ALA A 103 12.12 -12.03 -0.88
N GLU A 104 12.66 -12.77 -1.83
CA GLU A 104 13.15 -12.25 -3.12
C GLU A 104 12.02 -11.67 -3.96
N LEU A 105 10.91 -12.38 -4.05
CA LEU A 105 9.72 -11.89 -4.75
C LEU A 105 9.11 -10.63 -4.10
N GLU A 106 9.09 -10.54 -2.77
CA GLU A 106 8.68 -9.33 -2.06
C GLU A 106 9.60 -8.15 -2.42
N ARG A 107 10.93 -8.34 -2.40
CA ARG A 107 11.91 -7.31 -2.80
C ARG A 107 11.76 -6.89 -4.26
N LEU A 108 11.55 -7.85 -5.15
CA LEU A 108 11.33 -7.60 -6.57
C LEU A 108 10.02 -6.83 -6.79
N HIS A 109 8.96 -7.24 -6.12
CA HIS A 109 7.67 -6.53 -6.15
C HIS A 109 7.82 -5.08 -5.67
N TYR A 110 8.56 -4.83 -4.59
CA TYR A 110 8.86 -3.47 -4.14
C TYR A 110 9.54 -2.64 -5.23
N ALA A 111 10.57 -3.16 -5.86
CA ALA A 111 11.32 -2.45 -6.91
C ALA A 111 10.45 -2.15 -8.14
N VAL A 112 9.69 -3.15 -8.61
CA VAL A 112 8.78 -3.00 -9.76
C VAL A 112 7.61 -2.09 -9.42
N GLY A 113 6.97 -2.29 -8.28
CA GLY A 113 5.81 -1.50 -7.84
C GLY A 113 6.17 -0.03 -7.62
N SER A 114 7.31 0.25 -7.00
CA SER A 114 7.82 1.62 -6.86
C SER A 114 8.10 2.27 -8.22
N SER A 115 8.61 1.50 -9.17
CA SER A 115 8.83 1.99 -10.55
C SER A 115 7.52 2.30 -11.28
N ILE A 116 6.48 1.46 -11.10
CA ILE A 116 5.13 1.70 -11.64
C ILE A 116 4.54 2.97 -11.00
N ALA A 117 4.61 3.08 -9.68
CA ALA A 117 4.10 4.23 -8.96
C ALA A 117 4.78 5.53 -9.41
N LEU A 118 6.11 5.52 -9.52
CA LEU A 118 6.87 6.66 -10.02
C LEU A 118 6.46 7.05 -11.44
N HIS A 119 6.32 6.07 -12.34
CA HIS A 119 6.00 6.32 -13.75
C HIS A 119 4.54 6.79 -13.96
N LYS A 120 3.59 6.13 -13.29
CA LYS A 120 2.15 6.34 -13.54
C LYS A 120 1.54 7.45 -12.68
N TYR A 121 2.06 7.65 -11.45
CA TYR A 121 1.41 8.54 -10.48
C TYR A 121 2.20 9.81 -10.17
N SER A 122 3.54 9.79 -10.21
CA SER A 122 4.36 10.96 -9.88
C SER A 122 4.79 11.79 -11.10
N GLY A 123 4.47 11.33 -12.32
CA GLY A 123 4.84 12.03 -13.56
C GLY A 123 6.31 11.87 -13.98
N ALA A 124 7.10 11.07 -13.28
CA ALA A 124 8.48 10.73 -13.67
C ALA A 124 8.47 9.63 -14.74
N TYR A 125 8.36 10.02 -15.99
CA TYR A 125 8.22 9.09 -17.10
C TYR A 125 9.51 8.34 -17.42
N LEU A 126 9.43 7.01 -17.36
CA LEU A 126 10.47 6.14 -17.89
C LEU A 126 10.37 6.08 -19.43
N PRO A 127 11.43 6.44 -20.18
CA PRO A 127 11.36 6.53 -21.65
C PRO A 127 10.88 5.24 -22.32
N THR A 128 11.31 4.08 -21.82
CA THR A 128 10.97 2.75 -22.35
C THR A 128 9.53 2.33 -22.09
N LYS A 129 8.82 3.01 -21.17
CA LYS A 129 7.44 2.72 -20.76
C LYS A 129 6.44 3.78 -21.22
N ARG A 130 6.91 4.84 -21.88
CA ARG A 130 6.04 5.92 -22.37
C ARG A 130 5.05 5.39 -23.41
N GLY A 131 3.78 5.72 -23.25
CA GLY A 131 2.70 5.33 -24.17
C GLY A 131 2.26 3.87 -24.06
N LYS A 132 2.88 3.09 -23.18
CA LYS A 132 2.48 1.71 -22.89
C LYS A 132 1.45 1.63 -21.77
N GLY A 133 0.62 0.62 -21.80
CA GLY A 133 -0.31 0.25 -20.71
C GLY A 133 0.42 -0.16 -19.44
N LEU A 134 -0.04 -1.18 -18.78
CA LEU A 134 0.62 -1.79 -17.62
C LEU A 134 1.60 -2.88 -18.12
N ASP A 135 2.73 -2.44 -18.70
CA ASP A 135 3.76 -3.30 -19.30
C ASP A 135 4.89 -3.54 -18.26
N TRP A 136 4.60 -4.39 -17.25
CA TRP A 136 5.51 -4.69 -16.15
C TRP A 136 5.41 -6.16 -15.76
N THR A 137 6.52 -6.74 -15.31
CA THR A 137 6.59 -8.14 -14.93
C THR A 137 7.47 -8.37 -13.71
N LEU A 138 7.13 -9.39 -12.91
CA LEU A 138 8.01 -9.98 -11.90
C LEU A 138 8.80 -11.18 -12.48
N GLY A 139 8.67 -11.45 -13.78
CA GLY A 139 9.51 -12.40 -14.51
C GLY A 139 9.35 -13.87 -14.12
N ALA A 140 10.42 -14.61 -14.36
CA ALA A 140 10.44 -16.06 -14.23
C ALA A 140 10.19 -16.56 -12.80
N ASP A 141 10.55 -15.79 -11.78
CA ASP A 141 10.41 -16.18 -10.38
C ASP A 141 8.94 -16.20 -9.96
N ALA A 142 8.14 -15.25 -10.46
CA ALA A 142 6.69 -15.28 -10.26
C ALA A 142 6.05 -16.51 -10.96
N VAL A 143 6.51 -16.84 -12.16
CA VAL A 143 6.06 -18.05 -12.87
C VAL A 143 6.47 -19.32 -12.11
N ALA A 144 7.67 -19.35 -11.53
CA ALA A 144 8.12 -20.47 -10.70
C ALA A 144 7.28 -20.60 -9.42
N LEU A 145 6.90 -19.48 -8.79
CA LEU A 145 5.98 -19.46 -7.66
C LEU A 145 4.64 -20.10 -8.06
N GLY A 146 4.04 -19.69 -9.18
CA GLY A 146 2.79 -20.25 -9.68
C GLY A 146 2.84 -21.75 -9.88
N ARG A 147 3.90 -22.25 -10.52
CA ARG A 147 4.11 -23.69 -10.74
C ARG A 147 4.26 -24.49 -9.45
N ARG A 148 4.98 -23.96 -8.46
CA ARG A 148 5.21 -24.67 -7.18
C ARG A 148 3.98 -24.64 -6.28
N SER A 149 3.28 -23.51 -6.23
CA SER A 149 2.10 -23.32 -5.37
C SER A 149 0.80 -23.84 -5.99
N GLY A 150 0.74 -23.99 -7.31
CA GLY A 150 -0.49 -24.29 -8.05
C GLY A 150 -1.50 -23.14 -8.04
N MET A 151 -1.06 -21.91 -7.80
CA MET A 151 -1.87 -20.68 -7.83
C MET A 151 -1.83 -20.01 -9.20
N ASP A 152 -2.93 -19.39 -9.59
CA ASP A 152 -3.05 -18.70 -10.88
C ASP A 152 -2.62 -17.23 -10.79
N TYR A 153 -2.93 -16.58 -9.68
CA TYR A 153 -2.63 -15.16 -9.42
C TYR A 153 -2.00 -14.96 -8.06
N ALA A 154 -1.18 -13.92 -7.93
CA ALA A 154 -0.70 -13.45 -6.64
C ALA A 154 -1.06 -11.97 -6.44
N LEU A 155 -1.66 -11.65 -5.29
CA LEU A 155 -1.87 -10.28 -4.82
C LEU A 155 -0.73 -9.90 -3.89
N PHE A 156 0.03 -8.90 -4.27
CA PHE A 156 1.07 -8.29 -3.47
C PHE A 156 0.58 -6.97 -2.89
N LEU A 157 0.97 -6.69 -1.65
CA LEU A 157 0.68 -5.43 -0.96
C LEU A 157 1.98 -4.88 -0.35
N TYR A 158 2.23 -3.63 -0.62
CA TYR A 158 3.29 -2.85 0.00
C TYR A 158 2.69 -1.65 0.72
N ALA A 159 3.14 -1.37 1.94
CA ALA A 159 2.75 -0.21 2.69
C ALA A 159 3.90 0.32 3.55
N GLU A 160 4.14 1.60 3.44
CA GLU A 160 5.07 2.35 4.29
C GLU A 160 4.31 3.49 4.95
N ASP A 161 4.46 3.60 6.26
CA ASP A 161 3.85 4.65 7.06
C ASP A 161 4.86 5.20 8.07
N SER A 162 4.84 6.51 8.26
CA SER A 162 5.72 7.15 9.21
C SER A 162 5.02 8.26 9.96
N PHE A 163 5.22 8.29 11.27
CA PHE A 163 4.62 9.26 12.18
C PHE A 163 5.68 10.16 12.79
N ALA A 164 5.34 11.43 12.95
CA ALA A 164 6.23 12.36 13.62
C ALA A 164 6.47 11.93 15.07
N SER A 165 7.73 11.90 15.50
CA SER A 165 8.09 11.72 16.91
C SER A 165 7.59 12.90 17.76
N THR A 166 7.43 12.68 19.05
CA THR A 166 7.02 13.73 20.00
C THR A 166 7.93 14.95 19.92
N GLY A 167 9.25 14.75 19.76
CA GLY A 167 10.21 15.85 19.60
C GLY A 167 9.98 16.64 18.32
N ARG A 168 9.64 15.95 17.21
CA ARG A 168 9.32 16.60 15.93
C ARG A 168 8.01 17.40 15.99
N VAL A 169 6.99 16.85 16.64
CA VAL A 169 5.73 17.58 16.88
C VAL A 169 5.98 18.82 17.74
N ALA A 170 6.79 18.71 18.79
CA ALA A 170 7.15 19.87 19.63
C ALA A 170 7.85 20.97 18.82
N LEU A 171 8.78 20.61 17.93
CA LEU A 171 9.45 21.57 17.05
C LEU A 171 8.46 22.24 16.07
N GLN A 172 7.49 21.50 15.54
CA GLN A 172 6.44 22.08 14.68
C GLN A 172 5.61 23.11 15.44
N VAL A 173 5.19 22.77 16.66
CA VAL A 173 4.41 23.70 17.51
C VAL A 173 5.22 24.95 17.85
N LEU A 174 6.50 24.79 18.20
CA LEU A 174 7.40 25.92 18.45
C LEU A 174 7.63 26.78 17.22
N GLY A 175 7.76 26.14 16.03
CA GLY A 175 7.89 26.84 14.75
C GLY A 175 6.65 27.68 14.40
N ILE A 176 5.46 27.13 14.63
CA ILE A 176 4.18 27.85 14.45
C ILE A 176 4.07 29.02 15.45
N ALA A 177 4.38 28.77 16.72
CA ALA A 177 4.36 29.81 17.74
C ALA A 177 5.39 30.92 17.45
N GLY A 178 6.56 30.56 16.91
CA GLY A 178 7.59 31.50 16.48
C GLY A 178 7.13 32.46 15.37
N CYS A 179 6.22 32.02 14.49
CA CYS A 179 5.64 32.87 13.47
C CYS A 179 4.87 34.08 14.06
N ALA A 180 4.25 33.90 15.21
CA ALA A 180 3.52 34.98 15.88
C ALA A 180 4.45 36.11 16.38
N VAL A 181 5.75 35.83 16.55
CA VAL A 181 6.78 36.81 17.00
C VAL A 181 7.83 37.09 15.90
N GLY A 182 7.54 36.74 14.64
CA GLY A 182 8.37 37.08 13.48
C GLY A 182 9.47 36.07 13.12
N PHE A 183 9.55 34.92 13.78
CA PHE A 183 10.50 33.83 13.50
C PHE A 183 9.76 32.56 13.01
N CYS A 184 9.40 32.53 11.74
CA CYS A 184 8.79 31.33 11.15
C CYS A 184 9.84 30.26 10.90
N ALA A 185 9.73 29.12 11.60
CA ALA A 185 10.47 27.93 11.21
C ALA A 185 9.77 27.26 9.99
N PRO A 186 10.52 26.66 9.06
CA PRO A 186 9.93 25.92 7.95
C PRO A 186 9.05 24.78 8.47
N ASN A 187 7.96 24.49 7.76
CA ASN A 187 7.12 23.34 8.08
C ASN A 187 7.93 22.06 7.87
N ILE A 188 8.25 21.37 8.95
CA ILE A 188 9.12 20.19 8.95
C ILE A 188 8.35 18.88 8.73
N GLY A 189 7.12 18.93 8.20
CA GLY A 189 6.33 17.75 7.82
C GLY A 189 6.14 16.71 8.93
N GLY A 190 5.02 16.05 8.98
CA GLY A 190 4.63 15.17 10.08
C GLY A 190 4.93 13.68 9.89
N GLY A 191 5.37 13.27 8.73
CA GLY A 191 5.44 11.88 8.30
C GLY A 191 4.84 11.71 6.91
N GLY A 192 4.84 10.50 6.39
CA GLY A 192 4.28 10.19 5.08
C GLY A 192 3.69 8.79 5.05
N GLN A 193 2.70 8.61 4.20
CA GLN A 193 2.07 7.33 3.93
C GLN A 193 2.20 7.04 2.44
N PHE A 194 2.58 5.83 2.12
CA PHE A 194 2.63 5.35 0.76
C PHE A 194 2.30 3.86 0.73
N ALA A 195 1.32 3.49 -0.07
CA ALA A 195 0.95 2.10 -0.21
C ALA A 195 0.48 1.81 -1.63
N TYR A 196 0.69 0.59 -2.08
CA TYR A 196 0.16 0.09 -3.34
C TYR A 196 -0.10 -1.41 -3.29
N ALA A 197 -0.97 -1.85 -4.18
CA ALA A 197 -1.24 -3.25 -4.39
C ALA A 197 -1.11 -3.58 -5.88
N SER A 198 -0.67 -4.79 -6.18
CA SER A 198 -0.60 -5.31 -7.53
C SER A 198 -1.08 -6.76 -7.61
N LEU A 199 -1.82 -7.07 -8.68
CA LEU A 199 -2.17 -8.42 -9.04
C LEU A 199 -1.22 -8.90 -10.15
N VAL A 200 -0.61 -10.05 -9.93
CA VAL A 200 0.34 -10.68 -10.85
C VAL A 200 -0.26 -11.97 -11.37
N ASP A 201 -0.28 -12.15 -12.67
CA ASP A 201 -0.60 -13.44 -13.30
C ASP A 201 0.63 -14.36 -13.17
N LEU A 202 0.49 -15.42 -12.39
CA LEU A 202 1.61 -16.35 -12.13
C LEU A 202 1.91 -17.31 -13.29
N ARG A 203 1.11 -17.29 -14.35
CA ARG A 203 1.38 -18.05 -15.57
C ARG A 203 2.37 -17.32 -16.47
N THR A 204 2.34 -16.00 -16.47
CA THR A 204 3.19 -15.13 -17.31
C THR A 204 4.21 -14.33 -16.53
N GLY A 205 3.96 -14.10 -15.24
CA GLY A 205 4.72 -13.21 -14.37
C GLY A 205 4.37 -11.72 -14.54
N GLU A 206 3.37 -11.39 -15.37
CA GLU A 206 2.97 -10.02 -15.67
C GLU A 206 2.14 -9.40 -14.57
N VAL A 207 2.32 -8.10 -14.34
CA VAL A 207 1.48 -7.29 -13.45
C VAL A 207 0.24 -6.89 -14.24
N VAL A 208 -0.90 -7.51 -13.95
CA VAL A 208 -2.15 -7.31 -14.68
C VAL A 208 -3.06 -6.25 -14.08
N TRP A 209 -2.81 -5.85 -12.84
CA TRP A 209 -3.51 -4.75 -12.17
C TRP A 209 -2.59 -4.10 -11.13
N PHE A 210 -2.72 -2.79 -10.99
CA PHE A 210 -1.96 -1.98 -10.02
C PHE A 210 -2.79 -0.81 -9.50
N ASN A 211 -2.72 -0.57 -8.20
CA ASN A 211 -3.39 0.56 -7.56
C ASN A 211 -2.52 1.15 -6.45
N VAL A 212 -2.42 2.48 -6.39
CA VAL A 212 -1.89 3.21 -5.24
C VAL A 212 -3.05 3.50 -4.28
N LEU A 213 -2.84 3.19 -3.00
CA LEU A 213 -3.84 3.23 -1.95
C LEU A 213 -3.77 4.53 -1.14
#